data_85820f2e8794967f8957f068d9816f10
#
_entry.id   85820f2e8794967f8957f068d9816f10
#
_cell.length_a   1.000
_cell.length_b   1.000
_cell.length_c   1.000
_cell.angle_alpha   90.00
_cell.angle_beta   90.00
_cell.angle_gamma   90.00
#
_symmetry.space_group_name_H-M   'P 1'
#
loop_
_entity.id
_entity.type
_entity.pdbx_description
1 polymer ?
#
loop_
_entity_poly.entity_id
_entity_poly.type
_entity_poly.pdbx_seq_one_letter_code
_entity_poly.pdbx_strand_id
1 'polypeptide(L)'
;AADLEADQERTLSELEDTVVEQSETVRGVLRLTGVSMTSLTGSEEAETGGPLVPQDFVAYLRDSGLNPAFAERVAQVAARVTESRRLGDIANATPLAPPVAVDYRETSGYGARVDPFTGRPAFHSGLDLAAFERAPVVATSPGTVVFAGTRSGYGYTVEIDHGHGFKTRYAHLRDIQVRPGERVAIGQRVGSMGSTSRSTATHLHYEVWFRGRAVDPISFLRAGRHVHEQG
;
A
#
# COMPACT_ATOMS: atom_id res chain seq x y z
N ALA A 1 -11.48 -20.30 40.66
CA ALA A 1 -11.81 -18.97 40.17
C ALA A 1 -10.56 -18.15 39.93
N ALA A 2 -9.67 -17.99 40.92
CA ALA A 2 -8.42 -17.20 40.77
C ALA A 2 -7.48 -17.74 39.68
N ASP A 3 -7.35 -19.06 39.54
CA ASP A 3 -6.50 -19.64 38.47
C ASP A 3 -7.07 -19.40 37.08
N LEU A 4 -8.40 -19.39 36.94
CA LEU A 4 -9.05 -19.10 35.65
C LEU A 4 -8.87 -17.62 35.25
N GLU A 5 -9.00 -16.70 36.20
CA GLU A 5 -8.79 -15.28 35.98
C GLU A 5 -7.34 -14.99 35.58
N ALA A 6 -6.37 -15.64 36.25
CA ALA A 6 -4.95 -15.52 35.91
C ALA A 6 -4.64 -16.07 34.50
N ASP A 7 -5.25 -17.19 34.12
CA ASP A 7 -5.09 -17.75 32.76
C ASP A 7 -5.70 -16.86 31.68
N GLN A 8 -6.87 -16.26 31.94
CA GLN A 8 -7.51 -15.32 31.03
C GLN A 8 -6.66 -14.06 30.81
N GLU A 9 -6.12 -13.47 31.90
CA GLU A 9 -5.27 -12.30 31.83
C GLU A 9 -3.95 -12.58 31.08
N ARG A 10 -3.34 -13.73 31.32
CA ARG A 10 -2.15 -14.15 30.57
C ARG A 10 -2.43 -14.27 29.07
N THR A 11 -3.54 -14.91 28.69
CA THR A 11 -3.92 -15.08 27.29
C THR A 11 -4.18 -13.73 26.62
N LEU A 12 -4.84 -12.78 27.31
CA LEU A 12 -5.05 -11.43 26.78
C LEU A 12 -3.71 -10.67 26.62
N SER A 13 -2.80 -10.81 27.56
CA SER A 13 -1.46 -10.17 27.47
C SER A 13 -0.64 -10.74 26.32
N GLU A 14 -0.60 -12.05 26.13
CA GLU A 14 0.09 -12.70 25.01
C GLU A 14 -0.51 -12.26 23.65
N LEU A 15 -1.83 -12.18 23.56
CA LEU A 15 -2.50 -11.66 22.35
C LEU A 15 -2.14 -10.19 22.10
N GLU A 16 -2.19 -9.35 23.14
CA GLU A 16 -1.84 -7.94 23.01
C GLU A 16 -0.41 -7.74 22.53
N ASP A 17 0.56 -8.43 23.14
CA ASP A 17 1.97 -8.34 22.75
C ASP A 17 2.16 -8.73 21.29
N THR A 18 1.53 -9.82 20.84
CA THR A 18 1.57 -10.27 19.44
C THR A 18 1.00 -9.22 18.49
N VAL A 19 -0.14 -8.64 18.83
CA VAL A 19 -0.83 -7.64 18.00
C VAL A 19 -0.04 -6.33 17.95
N VAL A 20 0.56 -5.92 19.05
CA VAL A 20 1.41 -4.72 19.12
C VAL A 20 2.64 -4.90 18.24
N GLU A 21 3.35 -6.03 18.35
CA GLU A 21 4.53 -6.33 17.53
C GLU A 21 4.21 -6.33 16.03
N GLN A 22 3.11 -7.00 15.64
CA GLN A 22 2.65 -6.98 14.25
C GLN A 22 2.32 -5.57 13.77
N SER A 23 1.63 -4.78 14.58
CA SER A 23 1.27 -3.40 14.24
C SER A 23 2.50 -2.52 14.04
N GLU A 24 3.52 -2.64 14.91
CA GLU A 24 4.77 -1.86 14.77
C GLU A 24 5.57 -2.28 13.55
N THR A 25 5.60 -3.56 13.22
CA THR A 25 6.23 -4.06 11.99
C THR A 25 5.57 -3.42 10.76
N VAL A 26 4.24 -3.46 10.68
CA VAL A 26 3.49 -2.85 9.57
C VAL A 26 3.71 -1.34 9.52
N ARG A 27 3.65 -0.63 10.65
CA ARG A 27 3.93 0.80 10.71
C ARG A 27 5.34 1.13 10.22
N GLY A 28 6.34 0.32 10.62
CA GLY A 28 7.72 0.46 10.15
C GLY A 28 7.80 0.47 8.63
N VAL A 29 7.17 -0.52 7.97
CA VAL A 29 7.12 -0.61 6.51
C VAL A 29 6.40 0.58 5.88
N LEU A 30 5.23 0.96 6.41
CA LEU A 30 4.45 2.09 5.88
C LEU A 30 5.21 3.42 6.00
N ARG A 31 5.94 3.67 7.09
CA ARG A 31 6.79 4.87 7.26
C ARG A 31 7.88 4.97 6.17
N LEU A 32 8.42 3.85 5.70
CA LEU A 32 9.44 3.83 4.63
C LEU A 32 8.90 4.36 3.28
N THR A 33 7.59 4.35 3.06
CA THR A 33 6.98 4.90 1.85
C THR A 33 7.05 6.42 1.77
N GLY A 34 7.32 7.10 2.89
CA GLY A 34 7.32 8.57 2.99
C GLY A 34 5.92 9.18 3.12
N VAL A 35 4.85 8.38 3.14
CA VAL A 35 3.48 8.85 3.41
C VAL A 35 3.29 8.94 4.92
N SER A 36 2.76 10.06 5.43
CA SER A 36 2.55 10.21 6.87
C SER A 36 1.51 9.22 7.40
N MET A 37 1.75 8.67 8.58
CA MET A 37 0.83 7.73 9.24
C MET A 37 -0.55 8.36 9.47
N THR A 38 -0.60 9.63 9.89
CA THR A 38 -1.85 10.39 10.03
C THR A 38 -2.66 10.42 8.72
N SER A 39 -1.97 10.60 7.58
CA SER A 39 -2.63 10.57 6.28
C SER A 39 -3.13 9.17 5.91
N LEU A 40 -2.43 8.11 6.32
CA LEU A 40 -2.82 6.73 6.05
C LEU A 40 -4.00 6.29 6.93
N THR A 41 -3.93 6.57 8.22
CA THR A 41 -4.92 6.11 9.20
C THR A 41 -6.09 7.08 9.39
N GLY A 42 -5.93 8.36 9.01
CA GLY A 42 -6.94 9.41 9.23
C GLY A 42 -7.11 9.83 10.68
N SER A 43 -6.19 9.45 11.56
CA SER A 43 -6.19 9.83 12.98
C SER A 43 -4.80 10.24 13.44
N GLU A 44 -4.69 11.29 14.26
CA GLU A 44 -3.44 11.72 14.92
C GLU A 44 -3.03 10.74 16.03
N GLU A 45 -3.96 9.95 16.53
CA GLU A 45 -3.78 8.97 17.61
C GLU A 45 -2.85 7.81 17.24
N ALA A 46 -2.68 7.54 15.95
CA ALA A 46 -1.72 6.54 15.45
C ALA A 46 -0.25 6.88 15.82
N GLU A 47 0.02 8.10 16.27
CA GLU A 47 1.36 8.55 16.69
C GLU A 47 1.58 8.52 18.21
N THR A 48 0.50 8.43 19.04
CA THR A 48 0.58 8.75 20.47
C THR A 48 0.27 7.63 21.45
N GLY A 49 0.11 6.38 21.04
CA GLY A 49 0.09 5.35 22.07
C GLY A 49 -1.03 4.33 22.05
N GLY A 50 -1.81 4.25 21.01
CA GLY A 50 -2.77 3.16 20.82
C GLY A 50 -4.18 3.63 20.45
N PRO A 51 -5.05 2.68 20.07
CA PRO A 51 -6.39 2.99 19.60
C PRO A 51 -7.32 3.42 20.75
N LEU A 52 -8.28 4.30 20.43
CA LEU A 52 -9.36 4.65 21.35
C LEU A 52 -10.21 3.41 21.62
N VAL A 53 -10.53 3.21 22.89
CA VAL A 53 -11.45 2.16 23.34
C VAL A 53 -12.88 2.73 23.33
N PRO A 54 -13.80 2.18 22.52
CA PRO A 54 -15.19 2.63 22.50
C PRO A 54 -15.87 2.40 23.85
N GLN A 55 -16.38 3.47 24.47
CA GLN A 55 -17.00 3.40 25.80
C GLN A 55 -18.33 2.64 25.83
N ASP A 56 -19.08 2.67 24.76
CA ASP A 56 -20.28 1.87 24.54
C ASP A 56 -19.97 0.36 24.52
N PHE A 57 -18.84 -0.05 23.96
CA PHE A 57 -18.39 -1.43 23.98
C PHE A 57 -18.00 -1.87 25.41
N VAL A 58 -17.29 -1.02 26.15
CA VAL A 58 -16.98 -1.27 27.57
C VAL A 58 -18.27 -1.43 28.41
N ALA A 59 -19.25 -0.53 28.21
CA ALA A 59 -20.53 -0.60 28.86
C ALA A 59 -21.27 -1.92 28.54
N TYR A 60 -21.33 -2.31 27.27
CA TYR A 60 -21.90 -3.57 26.83
C TYR A 60 -21.26 -4.79 27.53
N LEU A 61 -19.95 -4.83 27.66
CA LEU A 61 -19.23 -5.91 28.31
C LEU A 61 -19.54 -5.98 29.83
N ARG A 62 -19.65 -4.84 30.49
CA ARG A 62 -20.05 -4.75 31.89
C ARG A 62 -21.49 -5.22 32.13
N ASP A 63 -22.40 -4.79 31.27
CA ASP A 63 -23.81 -5.20 31.32
C ASP A 63 -23.99 -6.69 31.05
N SER A 64 -23.05 -7.32 30.34
CA SER A 64 -23.00 -8.78 30.13
C SER A 64 -22.52 -9.57 31.35
N GLY A 65 -22.27 -8.91 32.49
CA GLY A 65 -21.88 -9.54 33.75
C GLY A 65 -20.39 -9.77 33.94
N LEU A 66 -19.54 -9.22 33.06
CA LEU A 66 -18.08 -9.27 33.20
C LEU A 66 -17.61 -8.34 34.35
N ASN A 67 -16.58 -8.79 35.08
CA ASN A 67 -15.91 -7.92 36.03
C ASN A 67 -15.48 -6.61 35.31
N PRO A 68 -15.72 -5.41 35.88
CA PRO A 68 -15.43 -4.14 35.24
C PRO A 68 -14.00 -3.97 34.77
N ALA A 69 -13.01 -4.39 35.55
CA ALA A 69 -11.61 -4.32 35.18
C ALA A 69 -11.29 -5.26 34.01
N PHE A 70 -11.83 -6.45 34.00
CA PHE A 70 -11.68 -7.42 32.91
C PHE A 70 -12.38 -6.94 31.64
N ALA A 71 -13.58 -6.33 31.75
CA ALA A 71 -14.27 -5.72 30.62
C ALA A 71 -13.45 -4.62 29.93
N GLU A 72 -12.82 -3.74 30.71
CA GLU A 72 -11.91 -2.72 30.19
C GLU A 72 -10.71 -3.33 29.50
N ARG A 73 -10.10 -4.36 30.08
CA ARG A 73 -8.96 -5.07 29.52
C ARG A 73 -9.29 -5.73 28.18
N VAL A 74 -10.43 -6.44 28.11
CA VAL A 74 -10.92 -7.05 26.86
C VAL A 74 -11.16 -5.99 25.80
N ALA A 75 -11.78 -4.87 26.15
CA ALA A 75 -12.06 -3.78 25.21
C ALA A 75 -10.76 -3.13 24.66
N GLN A 76 -9.75 -2.97 25.50
CA GLN A 76 -8.42 -2.46 25.07
C GLN A 76 -7.78 -3.41 24.05
N VAL A 77 -7.73 -4.71 24.34
CA VAL A 77 -7.14 -5.68 23.41
C VAL A 77 -7.95 -5.77 22.11
N ALA A 78 -9.28 -5.74 22.17
CA ALA A 78 -10.13 -5.71 20.99
C ALA A 78 -9.90 -4.47 20.11
N ALA A 79 -9.69 -3.30 20.72
CA ALA A 79 -9.34 -2.07 19.99
C ALA A 79 -7.99 -2.20 19.27
N ARG A 80 -6.97 -2.77 19.93
CA ARG A 80 -5.66 -3.04 19.29
C ARG A 80 -5.75 -4.05 18.14
N VAL A 81 -6.53 -5.10 18.28
CA VAL A 81 -6.80 -6.07 17.20
C VAL A 81 -7.46 -5.39 16.01
N THR A 82 -8.43 -4.52 16.26
CA THR A 82 -9.12 -3.77 15.20
C THR A 82 -8.17 -2.82 14.47
N GLU A 83 -7.31 -2.11 15.20
CA GLU A 83 -6.28 -1.26 14.63
C GLU A 83 -5.27 -2.06 13.79
N SER A 84 -4.78 -3.18 14.31
CA SER A 84 -3.85 -4.06 13.60
C SER A 84 -4.42 -4.55 12.27
N ARG A 85 -5.69 -4.97 12.25
CA ARG A 85 -6.38 -5.34 11.01
C ARG A 85 -6.45 -4.18 10.02
N ARG A 86 -6.80 -2.99 10.49
CA ARG A 86 -6.84 -1.79 9.65
C ARG A 86 -5.48 -1.45 9.06
N LEU A 87 -4.41 -1.54 9.85
CA LEU A 87 -3.04 -1.36 9.36
C LEU A 87 -2.66 -2.42 8.32
N GLY A 88 -3.06 -3.68 8.53
CA GLY A 88 -2.89 -4.75 7.56
C GLY A 88 -3.61 -4.48 6.24
N ASP A 89 -4.85 -3.97 6.27
CA ASP A 89 -5.60 -3.60 5.08
C ASP A 89 -4.92 -2.46 4.30
N ILE A 90 -4.41 -1.44 5.01
CA ILE A 90 -3.64 -0.34 4.42
C ILE A 90 -2.34 -0.87 3.78
N ALA A 91 -1.60 -1.73 4.47
CA ALA A 91 -0.38 -2.32 3.95
C ALA A 91 -0.64 -3.17 2.71
N ASN A 92 -1.71 -3.97 2.70
CA ASN A 92 -2.13 -4.77 1.56
C ASN A 92 -2.53 -3.91 0.34
N ALA A 93 -3.09 -2.73 0.57
CA ALA A 93 -3.42 -1.76 -0.48
C ALA A 93 -2.20 -0.94 -0.95
N THR A 94 -1.11 -0.91 -0.18
CA THR A 94 0.08 -0.13 -0.50
C THR A 94 0.88 -0.81 -1.61
N PRO A 95 1.25 -0.11 -2.72
CA PRO A 95 1.88 -0.72 -3.89
C PRO A 95 3.39 -0.96 -3.67
N LEU A 96 3.73 -1.98 -2.91
CA LEU A 96 5.10 -2.30 -2.49
C LEU A 96 5.83 -3.26 -3.44
N ALA A 97 5.11 -4.07 -4.23
CA ALA A 97 5.75 -5.02 -5.14
C ALA A 97 6.35 -4.33 -6.39
N PRO A 98 7.36 -4.94 -7.04
CA PRO A 98 7.89 -4.42 -8.29
C PRO A 98 6.83 -4.49 -9.41
N PRO A 99 6.73 -3.43 -10.27
CA PRO A 99 5.76 -3.38 -11.37
C PRO A 99 6.18 -4.18 -12.60
N VAL A 100 7.40 -4.73 -12.62
CA VAL A 100 7.96 -5.56 -13.70
C VAL A 100 8.42 -6.88 -13.10
N ALA A 101 7.96 -8.00 -13.68
CA ALA A 101 8.21 -9.34 -13.14
C ALA A 101 9.56 -9.96 -13.54
N VAL A 102 10.50 -9.15 -14.04
CA VAL A 102 11.85 -9.51 -14.43
C VAL A 102 12.83 -8.42 -14.00
N ASP A 103 14.13 -8.67 -14.10
CA ASP A 103 15.15 -7.65 -13.85
C ASP A 103 14.93 -6.43 -14.72
N TYR A 104 15.02 -5.26 -14.13
CA TYR A 104 14.85 -3.97 -14.78
C TYR A 104 15.89 -2.96 -14.29
N ARG A 105 16.08 -1.91 -15.07
CA ARG A 105 16.94 -0.78 -14.73
C ARG A 105 16.07 0.48 -14.60
N GLU A 106 16.29 1.25 -13.55
CA GLU A 106 15.73 2.60 -13.42
C GLU A 106 16.44 3.54 -14.40
N THR A 107 15.68 4.21 -15.25
CA THR A 107 16.23 5.09 -16.28
C THR A 107 15.92 6.56 -16.05
N SER A 108 14.83 6.88 -15.34
CA SER A 108 14.49 8.24 -14.93
C SER A 108 13.64 8.24 -13.66
N GLY A 109 14.04 9.03 -12.68
CA GLY A 109 13.35 9.17 -11.39
C GLY A 109 12.18 10.15 -11.43
N TYR A 110 11.43 10.15 -10.33
CA TYR A 110 10.37 11.10 -10.03
C TYR A 110 10.93 12.49 -9.72
N GLY A 111 10.22 13.55 -10.11
CA GLY A 111 10.54 14.91 -9.71
C GLY A 111 10.87 15.86 -10.87
N ALA A 112 11.46 17.01 -10.51
CA ALA A 112 11.83 18.04 -11.48
C ALA A 112 12.97 17.56 -12.38
N ARG A 113 12.80 17.67 -13.70
CA ARG A 113 13.82 17.34 -14.72
C ARG A 113 13.69 18.23 -15.95
N VAL A 114 14.63 18.13 -16.86
CA VAL A 114 14.49 18.70 -18.20
C VAL A 114 13.69 17.70 -19.06
N ASP A 115 12.64 18.17 -19.73
CA ASP A 115 11.86 17.37 -20.68
C ASP A 115 12.75 16.97 -21.88
N PRO A 116 12.92 15.68 -22.17
CA PRO A 116 13.82 15.21 -23.21
C PRO A 116 13.37 15.58 -24.63
N PHE A 117 12.10 15.97 -24.83
CA PHE A 117 11.55 16.35 -26.13
C PHE A 117 11.58 17.85 -26.38
N THR A 118 11.39 18.66 -25.33
CA THR A 118 11.26 20.12 -25.46
C THR A 118 12.46 20.89 -24.92
N GLY A 119 13.34 20.25 -24.13
CA GLY A 119 14.45 20.90 -23.45
C GLY A 119 14.03 21.86 -22.33
N ARG A 120 12.75 21.90 -21.94
CA ARG A 120 12.21 22.80 -20.92
C ARG A 120 12.13 22.13 -19.56
N PRO A 121 12.13 22.90 -18.46
CA PRO A 121 11.82 22.36 -17.14
C PRO A 121 10.46 21.68 -17.14
N ALA A 122 10.39 20.46 -16.59
CA ALA A 122 9.18 19.65 -16.47
C ALA A 122 9.22 18.87 -15.16
N PHE A 123 8.05 18.38 -14.75
CA PHE A 123 7.93 17.49 -13.60
C PHE A 123 7.58 16.09 -14.07
N HIS A 124 8.36 15.10 -13.66
CA HIS A 124 8.13 13.70 -13.93
C HIS A 124 7.32 13.09 -12.80
N SER A 125 6.07 12.71 -13.07
CA SER A 125 5.11 12.20 -12.07
C SER A 125 5.31 10.73 -11.71
N GLY A 126 6.33 10.07 -12.24
CA GLY A 126 6.55 8.65 -12.06
C GLY A 126 8.02 8.24 -12.07
N LEU A 127 8.21 6.96 -12.29
CA LEU A 127 9.50 6.29 -12.41
C LEU A 127 9.56 5.57 -13.75
N ASP A 128 10.62 5.77 -14.53
CA ASP A 128 10.81 5.06 -15.79
C ASP A 128 11.72 3.85 -15.57
N LEU A 129 11.22 2.67 -15.94
CA LEU A 129 11.85 1.37 -15.74
C LEU A 129 12.07 0.69 -17.10
N ALA A 130 13.33 0.38 -17.45
CA ALA A 130 13.67 -0.30 -18.70
C ALA A 130 13.98 -1.78 -18.47
N ALA A 131 13.42 -2.61 -19.34
CA ALA A 131 13.72 -4.03 -19.50
C ALA A 131 13.62 -4.40 -20.98
N PHE A 132 13.62 -5.70 -21.30
CA PHE A 132 13.43 -6.12 -22.69
C PHE A 132 12.01 -5.81 -23.20
N GLU A 133 11.87 -5.67 -24.51
CA GLU A 133 10.56 -5.44 -25.14
C GLU A 133 9.60 -6.58 -24.80
N ARG A 134 8.35 -6.22 -24.41
CA ARG A 134 7.31 -7.15 -23.93
C ARG A 134 7.60 -7.78 -22.56
N ALA A 135 8.54 -7.24 -21.78
CA ALA A 135 8.71 -7.65 -20.38
C ALA A 135 7.36 -7.58 -19.65
N PRO A 136 7.02 -8.58 -18.82
CA PRO A 136 5.73 -8.62 -18.12
C PRO A 136 5.58 -7.44 -17.16
N VAL A 137 4.51 -6.66 -17.33
CA VAL A 137 4.10 -5.61 -16.39
C VAL A 137 2.99 -6.17 -15.52
N VAL A 138 3.16 -6.03 -14.19
CA VAL A 138 2.31 -6.67 -13.18
C VAL A 138 1.77 -5.67 -12.17
N ALA A 139 0.63 -5.99 -11.57
CA ALA A 139 0.03 -5.20 -10.50
C ALA A 139 0.91 -5.25 -9.23
N THR A 140 1.20 -4.08 -8.66
CA THR A 140 2.08 -3.91 -7.49
C THR A 140 1.38 -4.12 -6.15
N SER A 141 0.05 -4.22 -6.16
CA SER A 141 -0.83 -4.51 -5.03
C SER A 141 -2.18 -5.02 -5.58
N PRO A 142 -3.00 -5.74 -4.80
CA PRO A 142 -4.36 -6.08 -5.20
C PRO A 142 -5.20 -4.82 -5.45
N GLY A 143 -6.17 -4.89 -6.36
CA GLY A 143 -7.03 -3.74 -6.62
C GLY A 143 -8.06 -3.98 -7.71
N THR A 144 -8.70 -2.89 -8.14
CA THR A 144 -9.65 -2.89 -9.24
C THR A 144 -9.16 -1.98 -10.36
N VAL A 145 -9.13 -2.47 -11.58
CA VAL A 145 -8.77 -1.68 -12.77
C VAL A 145 -9.82 -0.59 -12.97
N VAL A 146 -9.40 0.66 -12.88
CA VAL A 146 -10.30 1.82 -13.10
C VAL A 146 -10.14 2.44 -14.47
N PHE A 147 -9.04 2.14 -15.17
CA PHE A 147 -8.82 2.55 -16.55
C PHE A 147 -7.94 1.52 -17.29
N ALA A 148 -8.29 1.22 -18.53
CA ALA A 148 -7.48 0.40 -19.45
C ALA A 148 -7.75 0.89 -20.87
N GLY A 149 -6.76 1.53 -21.52
CA GLY A 149 -6.94 2.13 -22.85
C GLY A 149 -5.83 3.08 -23.22
N THR A 150 -6.07 3.94 -24.24
CA THR A 150 -5.11 4.94 -24.70
C THR A 150 -5.31 6.25 -23.94
N ARG A 151 -4.22 6.83 -23.43
CA ARG A 151 -4.20 8.14 -22.78
C ARG A 151 -3.16 9.05 -23.47
N SER A 152 -3.56 10.29 -23.76
CA SER A 152 -2.68 11.27 -24.40
C SER A 152 -1.39 11.47 -23.60
N GLY A 153 -0.23 11.41 -24.24
CA GLY A 153 1.07 11.50 -23.61
C GLY A 153 1.59 10.19 -22.97
N TYR A 154 0.69 9.28 -22.56
CA TYR A 154 1.01 8.04 -21.84
C TYR A 154 0.93 6.77 -22.72
N GLY A 155 0.28 6.85 -23.88
CA GLY A 155 0.05 5.69 -24.75
C GLY A 155 -0.92 4.68 -24.14
N TYR A 156 -0.70 3.39 -24.37
CA TYR A 156 -1.48 2.34 -23.72
C TYR A 156 -1.21 2.34 -22.21
N THR A 157 -2.28 2.49 -21.47
CA THR A 157 -2.24 2.78 -20.03
C THR A 157 -3.23 1.91 -19.27
N VAL A 158 -2.81 1.39 -18.13
CA VAL A 158 -3.66 0.77 -17.11
C VAL A 158 -3.57 1.58 -15.82
N GLU A 159 -4.71 1.83 -15.17
CA GLU A 159 -4.77 2.40 -13.83
C GLU A 159 -5.53 1.44 -12.91
N ILE A 160 -4.98 1.21 -11.70
CA ILE A 160 -5.55 0.32 -10.69
C ILE A 160 -5.79 1.13 -9.42
N ASP A 161 -7.00 1.06 -8.89
CA ASP A 161 -7.35 1.56 -7.57
C ASP A 161 -7.19 0.42 -6.55
N HIS A 162 -6.34 0.64 -5.55
CA HIS A 162 -6.02 -0.34 -4.51
C HIS A 162 -6.82 -0.14 -3.22
N GLY A 163 -7.64 0.93 -3.17
CA GLY A 163 -8.28 1.36 -1.93
C GLY A 163 -7.34 2.20 -1.05
N HIS A 164 -7.83 2.61 0.11
CA HIS A 164 -7.10 3.44 1.09
C HIS A 164 -6.44 4.71 0.51
N GLY A 165 -6.93 5.18 -0.65
CA GLY A 165 -6.40 6.34 -1.38
C GLY A 165 -5.23 6.05 -2.31
N PHE A 166 -4.79 4.81 -2.44
CA PHE A 166 -3.73 4.40 -3.35
C PHE A 166 -4.27 4.05 -4.73
N LYS A 167 -3.56 4.54 -5.75
CA LYS A 167 -3.76 4.19 -7.15
C LYS A 167 -2.40 4.05 -7.81
N THR A 168 -2.27 3.13 -8.78
CA THR A 168 -1.09 3.01 -9.63
C THR A 168 -1.44 3.18 -11.10
N ARG A 169 -0.46 3.68 -11.88
CA ARG A 169 -0.56 3.83 -13.33
C ARG A 169 0.63 3.16 -14.00
N TYR A 170 0.33 2.42 -15.05
CA TYR A 170 1.28 1.69 -15.89
C TYR A 170 1.10 2.20 -17.31
N ALA A 171 2.11 2.88 -17.87
CA ALA A 171 2.01 3.55 -19.16
C ALA A 171 3.10 3.10 -20.15
N HIS A 172 2.99 3.58 -21.40
CA HIS A 172 3.79 3.20 -22.56
C HIS A 172 3.75 1.69 -22.88
N LEU A 173 2.67 1.01 -22.43
CA LEU A 173 2.50 -0.42 -22.65
C LEU A 173 2.46 -0.77 -24.14
N ARG A 174 2.91 -1.97 -24.47
CA ARG A 174 2.78 -2.59 -25.81
C ARG A 174 1.37 -3.12 -26.05
N ASP A 175 0.82 -3.76 -25.02
CA ASP A 175 -0.53 -4.32 -24.99
C ASP A 175 -1.12 -4.20 -23.58
N ILE A 176 -2.44 -4.32 -23.52
CA ILE A 176 -3.22 -4.31 -22.28
C ILE A 176 -3.88 -5.67 -22.14
N GLN A 177 -3.79 -6.31 -20.97
CA GLN A 177 -4.30 -7.66 -20.71
C GLN A 177 -5.40 -7.70 -19.64
N VAL A 178 -5.90 -6.56 -19.25
CA VAL A 178 -6.99 -6.38 -18.26
C VAL A 178 -8.01 -5.37 -18.78
N ARG A 179 -9.19 -5.32 -18.17
CA ARG A 179 -10.28 -4.42 -18.55
C ARG A 179 -10.79 -3.63 -17.35
N PRO A 180 -11.39 -2.45 -17.55
CA PRO A 180 -12.01 -1.67 -16.47
C PRO A 180 -13.05 -2.51 -15.71
N GLY A 181 -13.04 -2.39 -14.37
CA GLY A 181 -13.87 -3.17 -13.46
C GLY A 181 -13.30 -4.52 -13.06
N GLU A 182 -12.22 -5.00 -13.69
CA GLU A 182 -11.57 -6.25 -13.32
C GLU A 182 -10.82 -6.12 -12.00
N ARG A 183 -10.99 -7.12 -11.11
CA ARG A 183 -10.17 -7.26 -9.90
C ARG A 183 -8.87 -7.96 -10.25
N VAL A 184 -7.77 -7.41 -9.79
CA VAL A 184 -6.43 -7.98 -9.99
C VAL A 184 -5.78 -8.32 -8.67
N ALA A 185 -5.04 -9.42 -8.64
CA ALA A 185 -4.18 -9.79 -7.53
C ALA A 185 -2.79 -9.13 -7.69
N ILE A 186 -2.04 -9.01 -6.58
CA ILE A 186 -0.62 -8.66 -6.62
C ILE A 186 0.14 -9.62 -7.55
N GLY A 187 1.04 -9.10 -8.39
CA GLY A 187 1.79 -9.90 -9.36
C GLY A 187 0.98 -10.34 -10.59
N GLN A 188 -0.32 -10.08 -10.65
CA GLN A 188 -1.11 -10.39 -11.84
C GLN A 188 -0.66 -9.51 -13.01
N ARG A 189 -0.43 -10.15 -14.17
CA ARG A 189 -0.03 -9.45 -15.39
C ARG A 189 -1.14 -8.53 -15.87
N VAL A 190 -0.79 -7.26 -16.13
CA VAL A 190 -1.71 -6.23 -16.60
C VAL A 190 -1.43 -5.80 -18.04
N GLY A 191 -0.23 -6.13 -18.52
CA GLY A 191 0.21 -5.83 -19.89
C GLY A 191 1.66 -6.19 -20.13
N SER A 192 2.22 -5.68 -21.20
CA SER A 192 3.63 -5.83 -21.56
C SER A 192 4.29 -4.48 -21.75
N MET A 193 5.57 -4.39 -21.41
CA MET A 193 6.39 -3.21 -21.63
C MET A 193 6.50 -2.87 -23.11
N GLY A 194 6.42 -1.60 -23.46
CA GLY A 194 6.50 -1.12 -24.83
C GLY A 194 7.11 0.26 -24.96
N SER A 195 6.72 0.99 -26.02
CA SER A 195 7.18 2.34 -26.31
C SER A 195 6.09 3.14 -27.03
N THR A 196 4.84 3.06 -26.52
CA THR A 196 3.70 3.74 -27.15
C THR A 196 3.65 5.22 -26.77
N SER A 197 3.26 6.10 -27.71
CA SER A 197 3.15 7.56 -27.53
C SER A 197 4.52 8.27 -27.30
N ARG A 198 4.62 9.21 -26.35
CA ARG A 198 5.85 10.00 -26.07
C ARG A 198 6.88 9.15 -25.33
N SER A 199 7.50 8.21 -26.02
CA SER A 199 8.55 7.36 -25.48
C SER A 199 9.73 7.33 -26.46
N THR A 200 10.96 7.50 -25.96
CA THR A 200 12.20 7.49 -26.76
C THR A 200 12.79 6.08 -26.91
N ALA A 201 12.39 5.15 -26.05
CA ALA A 201 12.86 3.76 -26.03
C ALA A 201 11.87 2.89 -25.25
N THR A 202 12.00 1.57 -25.34
CA THR A 202 11.19 0.62 -24.56
C THR A 202 11.40 0.82 -23.06
N HIS A 203 10.34 1.22 -22.34
CA HIS A 203 10.31 1.34 -20.90
C HIS A 203 8.87 1.32 -20.38
N LEU A 204 8.72 1.04 -19.10
CA LEU A 204 7.49 1.27 -18.35
C LEU A 204 7.59 2.64 -17.67
N HIS A 205 6.62 3.51 -17.87
CA HIS A 205 6.38 4.65 -17.01
C HIS A 205 5.41 4.24 -15.92
N TYR A 206 5.87 4.24 -14.66
CA TYR A 206 5.13 3.78 -13.49
C TYR A 206 4.89 4.93 -12.51
N GLU A 207 3.63 5.12 -12.11
CA GLU A 207 3.26 6.15 -11.13
C GLU A 207 2.55 5.52 -9.94
N VAL A 208 2.83 6.05 -8.75
CA VAL A 208 2.06 5.85 -7.52
C VAL A 208 1.33 7.14 -7.18
N TRP A 209 0.05 7.03 -6.90
CA TRP A 209 -0.80 8.13 -6.49
C TRP A 209 -1.36 7.85 -5.11
N PHE A 210 -1.32 8.86 -4.24
CA PHE A 210 -1.96 8.83 -2.94
C PHE A 210 -2.91 10.02 -2.80
N ARG A 211 -4.20 9.74 -2.56
CA ARG A 211 -5.27 10.75 -2.43
C ARG A 211 -5.27 11.78 -3.57
N GLY A 212 -5.10 11.31 -4.79
CA GLY A 212 -5.14 12.14 -6.00
C GLY A 212 -3.86 12.92 -6.30
N ARG A 213 -2.77 12.70 -5.57
CA ARG A 213 -1.45 13.31 -5.80
C ARG A 213 -0.44 12.25 -6.16
N ALA A 214 0.38 12.50 -7.18
CA ALA A 214 1.51 11.63 -7.49
C ALA A 214 2.57 11.74 -6.39
N VAL A 215 3.10 10.59 -5.97
CA VAL A 215 4.16 10.46 -4.96
C VAL A 215 5.33 9.68 -5.56
N ASP A 216 6.53 9.80 -4.96
CA ASP A 216 7.73 9.14 -5.47
C ASP A 216 7.63 7.62 -5.35
N PRO A 217 7.54 6.86 -6.48
CA PRO A 217 7.39 5.41 -6.44
C PRO A 217 8.60 4.69 -5.86
N ILE A 218 9.80 5.28 -5.90
CA ILE A 218 11.02 4.62 -5.44
C ILE A 218 10.97 4.29 -3.95
N SER A 219 10.33 5.16 -3.14
CA SER A 219 10.15 4.93 -1.71
C SER A 219 9.32 3.68 -1.42
N PHE A 220 8.27 3.42 -2.22
CA PHE A 220 7.42 2.24 -2.12
C PHE A 220 8.17 0.97 -2.50
N LEU A 221 8.91 1.01 -3.62
CA LEU A 221 9.69 -0.15 -4.07
C LEU A 221 10.83 -0.49 -3.10
N ARG A 222 11.44 0.52 -2.44
CA ARG A 222 12.43 0.31 -1.38
C ARG A 222 11.80 -0.31 -0.13
N ALA A 223 10.64 0.18 0.29
CA ALA A 223 9.89 -0.39 1.41
C ALA A 223 9.55 -1.87 1.15
N GLY A 224 9.11 -2.20 -0.07
CA GLY A 224 8.81 -3.58 -0.47
C GLY A 224 10.03 -4.50 -0.45
N ARG A 225 11.20 -4.04 -0.91
CA ARG A 225 12.45 -4.81 -0.82
C ARG A 225 12.82 -5.11 0.63
N HIS A 226 12.70 -4.13 1.52
CA HIS A 226 12.97 -4.30 2.94
C HIS A 226 12.14 -5.41 3.58
N VAL A 227 10.86 -5.54 3.19
CA VAL A 227 9.99 -6.63 3.66
C VAL A 227 10.50 -8.00 3.20
N HIS A 228 10.95 -8.11 1.94
CA HIS A 228 11.44 -9.37 1.39
C HIS A 228 12.80 -9.82 1.95
N GLU A 229 13.61 -8.91 2.46
CA GLU A 229 14.92 -9.22 3.05
C GLU A 229 14.83 -9.67 4.52
N GLN A 230 13.70 -9.41 5.19
CA GLN A 230 13.47 -9.74 6.61
C GLN A 230 12.56 -10.97 6.82
N GLY A 231 11.90 -11.46 5.80
CA GLY A 231 10.99 -12.63 5.81
C GLY A 231 11.62 -13.83 5.14
#